data_92e29c961399f960be1ad45f7b3077e4
#
_entry.id   92e29c961399f960be1ad45f7b3077e4
#
_cell.length_a   1.000
_cell.length_b   1.000
_cell.length_c   1.000
_cell.angle_alpha   90.00
_cell.angle_beta   90.00
_cell.angle_gamma   90.00
#
_symmetry.space_group_name_H-M   'P 1'
#
loop_
_entity.id
_entity.type
_entity.pdbx_description
1 polymer ?
#
loop_
_entity_poly.entity_id
_entity_poly.type
_entity_poly.pdbx_seq_one_letter_code
_entity_poly.pdbx_strand_id
1 'polypeptide(L)'
;MIDLVGISVTDTIWTEFSGCSHGGPFAIVKGGEVMAIGDDGTIAYRDQAGSIETFNELGVHSAHRTEAEAWEAAANRLARVAAEVSARAAECRARAGVEVVA
;
A
#
# COMPACT_ATOMS: atom_id res chain seq x y z
N MET A 1 -9.70 1.40 2.99
CA MET A 1 -10.14 0.29 2.14
C MET A 1 -10.83 0.81 0.91
N ILE A 2 -10.64 0.15 -0.20
CA ILE A 2 -11.13 0.61 -1.47
C ILE A 2 -12.50 0.12 -1.74
N ASP A 3 -13.27 0.99 -2.35
CA ASP A 3 -14.55 0.63 -2.92
C ASP A 3 -14.33 0.09 -4.34
N LEU A 4 -14.41 -1.23 -4.46
CA LEU A 4 -14.35 -1.92 -5.75
C LEU A 4 -15.73 -2.27 -6.27
N VAL A 5 -16.78 -1.69 -5.69
CA VAL A 5 -18.14 -1.87 -6.20
C VAL A 5 -18.21 -1.41 -7.66
N GLY A 6 -18.74 -2.25 -8.53
CA GLY A 6 -18.82 -1.95 -9.94
C GLY A 6 -17.60 -2.33 -10.77
N ILE A 7 -16.59 -2.93 -10.17
CA ILE A 7 -15.48 -3.49 -10.94
C ILE A 7 -15.97 -4.68 -11.72
N SER A 8 -15.57 -4.75 -12.98
CA SER A 8 -15.94 -5.83 -13.91
C SER A 8 -14.70 -6.45 -14.52
N VAL A 9 -14.87 -7.66 -15.05
CA VAL A 9 -13.82 -8.30 -15.86
C VAL A 9 -13.47 -7.37 -17.02
N THR A 10 -12.21 -7.26 -17.34
CA THR A 10 -11.56 -6.37 -18.30
C THR A 10 -11.31 -4.94 -17.79
N ASP A 11 -11.85 -4.56 -16.64
CA ASP A 11 -11.49 -3.28 -16.03
C ASP A 11 -10.04 -3.29 -15.61
N THR A 12 -9.45 -2.11 -15.50
CA THR A 12 -8.10 -1.94 -14.96
C THR A 12 -8.18 -1.56 -13.49
N ILE A 13 -7.38 -2.23 -12.67
CA ILE A 13 -7.17 -1.82 -11.28
C ILE A 13 -5.70 -1.52 -11.05
N TRP A 14 -5.44 -0.69 -10.05
CA TRP A 14 -4.10 -0.31 -9.64
C TRP A 14 -3.91 -0.69 -8.19
N THR A 15 -3.00 -1.63 -7.95
CA THR A 15 -2.70 -2.08 -6.59
C THR A 15 -1.54 -1.29 -6.02
N GLU A 16 -1.59 -1.04 -4.73
CA GLU A 16 -0.57 -0.28 -4.02
C GLU A 16 -0.09 -1.10 -2.82
N PHE A 17 1.21 -1.21 -2.70
CA PHE A 17 1.87 -1.83 -1.56
C PHE A 17 3.02 -0.94 -1.13
N SER A 18 2.96 -0.38 0.05
CA SER A 18 3.96 0.56 0.51
C SER A 18 4.21 0.42 2.00
N GLY A 19 5.37 0.84 2.45
CA GLY A 19 5.76 0.75 3.84
C GLY A 19 7.24 0.92 4.03
N CYS A 20 7.75 0.35 5.12
CA CYS A 20 9.16 0.39 5.44
C CYS A 20 9.63 -1.03 5.78
N SER A 21 10.74 -1.43 5.18
CA SER A 21 11.34 -2.74 5.40
C SER A 21 12.81 -2.56 5.81
N HIS A 22 13.53 -3.67 5.95
CA HIS A 22 14.97 -3.63 6.24
C HIS A 22 15.77 -2.86 5.19
N GLY A 23 15.30 -2.83 3.94
CA GLY A 23 15.92 -2.06 2.87
C GLY A 23 15.54 -0.58 2.86
N GLY A 24 14.65 -0.16 3.76
CA GLY A 24 14.15 1.20 3.84
C GLY A 24 12.72 1.35 3.33
N PRO A 25 12.27 2.60 3.14
CA PRO A 25 10.93 2.85 2.64
C PRO A 25 10.78 2.37 1.19
N PHE A 26 9.59 1.91 0.86
CA PHE A 26 9.28 1.44 -0.49
C PHE A 26 7.85 1.78 -0.87
N ALA A 27 7.58 1.87 -2.16
CA ALA A 27 6.24 2.00 -2.71
C ALA A 27 6.19 1.24 -4.03
N ILE A 28 5.25 0.33 -4.14
CA ILE A 28 5.04 -0.47 -5.35
C ILE A 28 3.62 -0.24 -5.82
N VAL A 29 3.47 0.23 -7.04
CA VAL A 29 2.18 0.43 -7.68
C VAL A 29 2.17 -0.38 -8.98
N LYS A 30 1.18 -1.26 -9.12
CA LYS A 30 1.04 -2.11 -10.30
C LYS A 30 -0.35 -1.98 -10.88
N GLY A 31 -0.41 -1.77 -12.19
CA GLY A 31 -1.66 -1.83 -12.92
C GLY A 31 -1.92 -3.23 -13.46
N GLY A 32 -3.18 -3.63 -13.53
CA GLY A 32 -3.54 -4.91 -14.07
C GLY A 32 -4.97 -4.95 -14.60
N GLU A 33 -5.21 -5.89 -15.52
CA GLU A 33 -6.53 -6.13 -16.06
C GLU A 33 -7.24 -7.20 -15.22
N VAL A 34 -8.45 -6.90 -14.80
CA VAL A 34 -9.26 -7.84 -14.03
C VAL A 34 -9.65 -9.02 -14.93
N MET A 35 -9.27 -10.22 -14.51
CA MET A 35 -9.52 -11.46 -15.26
C MET A 35 -10.71 -12.24 -14.70
N ALA A 36 -10.90 -12.20 -13.40
CA ALA A 36 -11.99 -12.92 -12.75
C ALA A 36 -12.30 -12.30 -11.39
N ILE A 37 -13.54 -12.42 -10.97
CA ILE A 37 -14.00 -11.93 -9.67
C ILE A 37 -14.67 -13.11 -8.96
N GLY A 38 -14.14 -13.48 -7.80
CA GLY A 38 -14.68 -14.56 -6.99
C GLY A 38 -15.87 -14.11 -6.15
N ASP A 39 -16.66 -15.06 -5.70
CA ASP A 39 -17.84 -14.80 -4.86
C ASP A 39 -17.48 -14.16 -3.53
N ASP A 40 -16.27 -14.38 -3.05
CA ASP A 40 -15.75 -13.82 -1.82
C ASP A 40 -15.13 -12.42 -2.01
N GLY A 41 -15.22 -11.86 -3.21
CA GLY A 41 -14.63 -10.56 -3.54
C GLY A 41 -13.16 -10.61 -3.94
N THR A 42 -12.57 -11.81 -4.01
CA THR A 42 -11.20 -11.95 -4.51
C THR A 42 -11.16 -11.60 -5.99
N ILE A 43 -10.20 -10.79 -6.39
CA ILE A 43 -10.02 -10.38 -7.77
C ILE A 43 -8.74 -11.02 -8.31
N ALA A 44 -8.83 -11.72 -9.42
CA ALA A 44 -7.68 -12.17 -10.17
C ALA A 44 -7.41 -11.17 -11.28
N TYR A 45 -6.18 -10.70 -11.40
CA TYR A 45 -5.80 -9.73 -12.41
C TYR A 45 -4.46 -10.10 -13.04
N ARG A 46 -4.28 -9.67 -14.29
CA ARG A 46 -3.04 -9.85 -15.02
C ARG A 46 -2.26 -8.55 -14.96
N ASP A 47 -1.05 -8.59 -14.45
CA ASP A 47 -0.19 -7.40 -14.40
C ASP A 47 0.47 -7.14 -15.77
N GLN A 48 1.25 -6.07 -15.85
CA GLN A 48 1.90 -5.67 -17.10
C GLN A 48 2.97 -6.65 -17.58
N ALA A 49 3.49 -7.47 -16.67
CA ALA A 49 4.45 -8.51 -17.02
C ALA A 49 3.78 -9.80 -17.52
N GLY A 50 2.44 -9.84 -17.50
CA GLY A 50 1.68 -11.01 -17.90
C GLY A 50 1.42 -12.02 -16.80
N SER A 51 1.89 -11.74 -15.59
CA SER A 51 1.65 -12.61 -14.44
C SER A 51 0.23 -12.42 -13.92
N ILE A 52 -0.41 -13.51 -13.52
CA ILE A 52 -1.73 -13.46 -12.90
C ILE A 52 -1.55 -13.47 -11.39
N GLU A 53 -2.09 -12.46 -10.75
CA GLU A 53 -2.03 -12.29 -9.30
C GLU A 53 -3.44 -12.16 -8.76
N THR A 54 -3.61 -12.41 -7.46
CA THR A 54 -4.89 -12.25 -6.80
C THR A 54 -4.81 -11.11 -5.79
N PHE A 55 -5.90 -10.38 -5.68
CA PHE A 55 -6.07 -9.34 -4.70
C PHE A 55 -7.23 -9.70 -3.77
N ASN A 56 -6.98 -9.59 -2.49
CA ASN A 56 -8.02 -9.51 -1.48
C ASN A 56 -7.52 -8.56 -0.38
N GLU A 57 -8.38 -8.24 0.56
CA GLU A 57 -8.03 -7.28 1.63
C GLU A 57 -6.82 -7.69 2.46
N LEU A 58 -6.46 -8.96 2.44
CA LEU A 58 -5.34 -9.49 3.21
C LEU A 58 -4.03 -9.53 2.41
N GLY A 59 -4.11 -9.47 1.09
CA GLY A 59 -2.98 -9.70 0.21
C GLY A 59 -2.19 -8.46 -0.19
N VAL A 60 -2.84 -7.30 -0.27
CA VAL A 60 -2.21 -6.03 -0.63
C VAL A 60 -2.74 -4.91 0.24
N HIS A 61 -2.01 -3.79 0.31
CA HIS A 61 -2.42 -2.67 1.14
C HIS A 61 -3.66 -1.97 0.61
N SER A 62 -3.75 -1.79 -0.70
CA SER A 62 -4.94 -1.19 -1.29
C SER A 62 -4.98 -1.40 -2.81
N ALA A 63 -6.15 -1.22 -3.40
CA ALA A 63 -6.34 -1.22 -4.85
C ALA A 63 -7.20 -0.01 -5.22
N HIS A 64 -7.02 0.52 -6.40
CA HIS A 64 -7.60 1.79 -6.82
C HIS A 64 -8.02 1.71 -8.28
N ARG A 65 -8.88 2.63 -8.70
CA ARG A 65 -9.36 2.68 -10.09
C ARG A 65 -8.40 3.42 -11.01
N THR A 66 -7.53 4.26 -10.44
CA THR A 66 -6.57 5.03 -11.24
C THR A 66 -5.18 4.90 -10.63
N GLU A 67 -4.16 5.06 -11.48
CA GLU A 67 -2.78 5.05 -11.04
C GLU A 67 -2.51 6.20 -10.07
N ALA A 68 -3.05 7.38 -10.35
CA ALA A 68 -2.86 8.55 -9.50
C ALA A 68 -3.37 8.31 -8.08
N GLU A 69 -4.53 7.67 -7.94
CA GLU A 69 -5.08 7.33 -6.62
C GLU A 69 -4.19 6.35 -5.88
N ALA A 70 -3.61 5.38 -6.59
CA ALA A 70 -2.69 4.42 -5.99
C ALA A 70 -1.42 5.09 -5.48
N TRP A 71 -0.83 6.00 -6.26
CA TRP A 71 0.34 6.75 -5.83
C TRP A 71 0.02 7.68 -4.67
N GLU A 72 -1.14 8.30 -4.67
CA GLU A 72 -1.58 9.13 -3.55
C GLU A 72 -1.73 8.31 -2.26
N ALA A 73 -2.29 7.11 -2.37
CA ALA A 73 -2.39 6.20 -1.23
C ALA A 73 -1.01 5.81 -0.69
N ALA A 74 -0.04 5.56 -1.58
CA ALA A 74 1.33 5.27 -1.18
C ALA A 74 1.96 6.47 -0.46
N ALA A 75 1.77 7.68 -1.00
CA ALA A 75 2.30 8.90 -0.38
C ALA A 75 1.72 9.12 1.02
N ASN A 76 0.42 8.92 1.17
CA ASN A 76 -0.25 9.08 2.46
C ASN A 76 0.23 8.04 3.48
N ARG A 77 0.44 6.82 3.05
CA ARG A 77 0.95 5.75 3.92
C ARG A 77 2.37 6.04 4.37
N LEU A 78 3.24 6.45 3.44
CA LEU A 78 4.62 6.78 3.76
C LEU A 78 4.71 8.00 4.66
N ALA A 79 3.84 9.00 4.49
CA ALA A 79 3.78 10.15 5.38
C ALA A 79 3.41 9.72 6.80
N ARG A 80 2.50 8.78 6.95
CA ARG A 80 2.15 8.21 8.26
C ARG A 80 3.33 7.48 8.88
N VAL A 81 4.02 6.65 8.11
CA VAL A 81 5.21 5.94 8.57
C VAL A 81 6.29 6.93 8.99
N ALA A 82 6.51 7.99 8.22
CA ALA A 82 7.47 9.03 8.56
C ALA A 82 7.12 9.72 9.88
N ALA A 83 5.85 9.99 10.12
CA ALA A 83 5.40 10.58 11.38
C ALA A 83 5.64 9.65 12.56
N GLU A 84 5.38 8.35 12.39
CA GLU A 84 5.64 7.35 13.43
C GLU A 84 7.12 7.23 13.74
N VAL A 85 7.97 7.20 12.71
CA VAL A 85 9.43 7.16 12.87
C VAL A 85 9.92 8.43 13.58
N SER A 86 9.41 9.58 13.18
CA SER A 86 9.78 10.86 13.80
C SER A 86 9.37 10.90 15.27
N ALA A 87 8.19 10.41 15.61
CA ALA A 87 7.72 10.34 16.99
C ALA A 87 8.61 9.40 17.82
N ARG A 88 9.00 8.27 17.24
CA ARG A 88 9.90 7.33 17.92
C ARG A 88 11.28 7.95 18.15
N ALA A 89 11.80 8.69 17.18
CA ALA A 89 13.06 9.37 17.31
C ALA A 89 13.02 10.42 18.44
N ALA A 90 11.92 11.16 18.51
CA ALA A 90 11.73 12.14 19.59
C ALA A 90 11.69 11.47 20.98
N GLU A 91 11.02 10.32 21.08
CA GLU A 91 10.99 9.53 22.29
C GLU A 91 12.41 9.07 22.71
N CYS A 92 13.19 8.61 21.75
CA CYS A 92 14.58 8.20 22.03
C CYS A 92 15.42 9.37 22.50
N ARG A 93 15.28 10.55 21.87
CA ARG A 93 16.00 11.75 22.29
C ARG A 93 15.60 12.18 23.69
N ALA A 94 14.31 12.09 24.01
CA ALA A 94 13.83 12.43 25.35
C ALA A 94 14.44 11.53 26.41
N ARG A 95 14.57 10.24 26.15
CA ARG A 95 15.20 9.30 27.06
C ARG A 95 16.69 9.56 27.20
N ALA A 96 17.37 9.85 26.09
CA ALA A 96 18.78 10.21 26.10
C ALA A 96 19.02 11.52 26.84
N GLY A 97 18.17 12.51 26.63
CA GLY A 97 18.25 13.80 27.26
C GLY A 97 18.10 13.77 28.78
N VAL A 98 17.27 12.87 29.29
CA VAL A 98 17.10 12.68 30.72
C VAL A 98 18.42 12.25 31.37
N GLU A 99 19.20 11.41 30.70
CA GLU A 99 20.52 10.98 31.22
C GLU A 99 21.57 12.06 31.10
N VAL A 100 21.51 12.85 30.04
CA VAL A 100 22.49 13.90 29.76
C VAL A 100 22.25 15.15 30.59
N VAL A 101 21.02 15.46 30.89
CA VAL A 101 20.64 16.68 31.63
C VAL A 101 20.68 16.49 33.14
N ALA A 102 20.83 15.29 33.58
CA ALA A 102 20.86 14.97 35.01
C ALA A 102 21.88 15.77 35.83
#